data_cff42ff003e4c6b36d31b86480ededd0
#
_entry.id   cff42ff003e4c6b36d31b86480ededd0
#
_cell.length_a   1.000
_cell.length_b   1.000
_cell.length_c   1.000
_cell.angle_alpha   90.00
_cell.angle_beta   90.00
_cell.angle_gamma   90.00
#
_symmetry.space_group_name_H-M   'P 1'
#
loop_
_entity.id
_entity.type
_entity.pdbx_description
1 polymer ?
#
loop_
_entity_poly.entity_id
_entity_poly.type
_entity_poly.pdbx_seq_one_letter_code
_entity_poly.pdbx_strand_id
1 'polypeptide(L)'
;VCSSDLKVEADCRATLGEVGNAEHMLRVLGKAGAARWRGVRPTVRGTAMNPVDHPHGGGEGRNFGKHPVSPWGLQTKGKKTRSNKRTDKFIVRRRSKK
;
A
#
# COMPACT_ATOMS: atom_id res chain seq x y z
N VAL A 1 10.25 11.13 -10.56
CA VAL A 1 11.25 10.37 -11.31
C VAL A 1 11.50 9.07 -10.56
N CYS A 2 11.20 7.94 -11.23
CA CYS A 2 11.45 6.62 -10.67
C CYS A 2 12.97 6.37 -10.70
N SER A 3 13.59 6.19 -9.54
CA SER A 3 15.04 5.95 -9.42
C SER A 3 15.43 4.46 -9.44
N SER A 4 14.54 3.61 -9.93
CA SER A 4 14.78 2.17 -10.06
C SER A 4 14.80 1.75 -11.53
N ASP A 5 15.77 0.89 -11.90
CA ASP A 5 15.90 0.35 -13.23
C ASP A 5 15.54 -1.13 -13.23
N LEU A 6 14.72 -1.53 -14.18
CA LEU A 6 14.23 -2.89 -14.35
C LEU A 6 14.62 -3.43 -15.73
N LYS A 7 14.95 -4.72 -15.80
CA LYS A 7 15.06 -5.47 -17.06
C LYS A 7 13.71 -6.07 -17.40
N VAL A 8 13.33 -5.98 -18.66
CA VAL A 8 12.15 -6.65 -19.22
C VAL A 8 12.62 -7.55 -20.35
N GLU A 9 12.05 -8.74 -20.47
CA GLU A 9 12.39 -9.66 -21.56
C GLU A 9 11.89 -9.10 -22.90
N ALA A 10 12.66 -9.30 -23.96
CA ALA A 10 12.39 -8.71 -25.29
C ALA A 10 11.06 -9.21 -25.88
N ASP A 11 10.63 -10.41 -25.56
CA ASP A 11 9.38 -11.01 -26.04
C ASP A 11 8.12 -10.47 -25.35
N CYS A 12 8.28 -9.60 -24.35
CA CYS A 12 7.15 -8.98 -23.67
C CYS A 12 6.42 -8.01 -24.60
N ARG A 13 5.09 -8.10 -24.63
CA ARG A 13 4.25 -7.15 -25.33
C ARG A 13 4.09 -5.87 -24.50
N ALA A 14 4.05 -4.74 -25.16
CA ALA A 14 3.86 -3.43 -24.54
C ALA A 14 2.91 -2.58 -25.37
N THR A 15 2.20 -1.69 -24.70
CA THR A 15 1.38 -0.66 -25.33
C THR A 15 2.14 0.67 -25.27
N LEU A 16 2.32 1.30 -26.42
CA LEU A 16 2.92 2.63 -26.55
C LEU A 16 1.84 3.69 -26.40
N GLY A 17 2.11 4.72 -25.62
CA GLY A 17 1.19 5.84 -25.44
C GLY A 17 1.06 6.26 -23.98
N GLU A 18 0.09 7.10 -23.73
CA GLU A 18 -0.25 7.58 -22.40
C GLU A 18 -1.46 6.85 -21.84
N VAL A 19 -1.51 6.71 -20.54
CA VAL A 19 -2.68 6.15 -19.85
C VAL A 19 -3.79 7.19 -19.88
N GLY A 20 -4.95 6.81 -20.41
CA GLY A 20 -6.14 7.66 -20.44
C GLY A 20 -6.74 7.87 -19.04
N ASN A 21 -7.78 8.73 -18.99
CA ASN A 21 -8.51 9.02 -17.77
C ASN A 21 -7.62 9.51 -16.60
N ALA A 22 -6.73 10.45 -16.91
CA ALA A 22 -5.79 11.03 -15.92
C ALA A 22 -6.50 11.66 -14.71
N GLU A 23 -7.74 12.11 -14.89
CA GLU A 23 -8.55 12.74 -13.86
C GLU A 23 -9.25 11.74 -12.92
N HIS A 24 -9.05 10.45 -13.12
CA HIS A 24 -9.71 9.43 -12.29
C HIS A 24 -9.47 9.60 -10.80
N MET A 25 -8.28 10.07 -10.41
CA MET A 25 -7.93 10.35 -9.02
C MET A 25 -8.71 11.51 -8.40
N LEU A 26 -9.24 12.42 -9.20
CA LEU A 26 -10.01 13.58 -8.76
C LEU A 26 -11.47 13.23 -8.46
N ARG A 27 -11.87 12.00 -8.73
CA ARG A 27 -13.25 11.55 -8.55
C ARG A 27 -13.64 11.51 -7.08
N VAL A 28 -14.71 12.21 -6.75
CA VAL A 28 -15.33 12.21 -5.42
C VAL A 28 -16.58 11.33 -5.44
N LEU A 29 -16.68 10.41 -4.51
CA LEU A 29 -17.83 9.49 -4.40
C LEU A 29 -19.02 10.13 -3.69
N GLY A 30 -18.80 11.16 -2.89
CA GLY A 30 -19.80 11.94 -2.19
C GLY A 30 -20.45 11.27 -0.98
N LYS A 31 -20.65 9.96 -1.00
CA LYS A 31 -21.27 9.21 0.11
C LYS A 31 -20.67 7.83 0.28
N ALA A 32 -20.73 7.29 1.49
CA ALA A 32 -20.22 5.97 1.83
C ALA A 32 -20.91 4.84 1.03
N GLY A 33 -22.19 4.98 0.73
CA GLY A 33 -22.95 4.02 -0.08
C GLY A 33 -22.37 3.84 -1.48
N ALA A 34 -21.83 4.90 -2.09
CA ALA A 34 -21.21 4.81 -3.41
C ALA A 34 -19.93 3.95 -3.41
N ALA A 35 -19.17 3.96 -2.31
CA ALA A 35 -18.05 3.05 -2.12
C ALA A 35 -18.53 1.59 -1.95
N ARG A 36 -19.63 1.40 -1.22
CA ARG A 36 -20.24 0.08 -1.03
C ARG A 36 -20.75 -0.53 -2.35
N TRP A 37 -21.30 0.26 -3.24
CA TRP A 37 -21.71 -0.18 -4.57
C TRP A 37 -20.58 -0.75 -5.40
N ARG A 38 -19.32 -0.34 -5.10
CA ARG A 38 -18.10 -0.83 -5.76
C ARG A 38 -17.48 -2.04 -5.06
N GLY A 39 -18.13 -2.59 -4.06
CA GLY A 39 -17.64 -3.70 -3.27
C GLY A 39 -16.61 -3.32 -2.19
N VAL A 40 -16.35 -2.02 -1.99
CA VAL A 40 -15.43 -1.54 -0.95
C VAL A 40 -16.14 -1.57 0.41
N ARG A 41 -15.65 -2.39 1.31
CA ARG A 41 -16.15 -2.45 2.68
C ARG A 41 -15.51 -1.36 3.55
N PRO A 42 -16.18 -0.95 4.65
CA PRO A 42 -15.62 -0.01 5.59
C PRO A 42 -14.29 -0.50 6.17
N THR A 43 -13.35 0.42 6.32
CA THR A 43 -12.06 0.15 6.97
C THR A 43 -12.07 0.72 8.37
N VAL A 44 -11.79 -0.13 9.36
CA VAL A 44 -11.64 0.26 10.75
C VAL A 44 -10.15 0.41 11.07
N ARG A 45 -9.78 1.51 11.70
CA ARG A 45 -8.40 1.74 12.14
C ARG A 45 -8.06 0.82 13.32
N GLY A 46 -6.84 0.33 13.38
CA GLY A 46 -6.37 -0.51 14.48
C GLY A 46 -6.46 0.16 15.86
N THR A 47 -6.28 1.49 15.93
CA THR A 47 -6.45 2.27 17.18
C THR A 47 -7.88 2.29 17.72
N ALA A 48 -8.87 2.06 16.87
CA ALA A 48 -10.28 1.97 17.27
C ALA A 48 -10.70 0.57 17.71
N MET A 49 -9.78 -0.38 17.66
CA MET A 49 -10.00 -1.79 18.06
C MET A 49 -9.55 -2.03 19.49
N ASN A 50 -9.92 -3.18 20.02
CA ASN A 50 -9.42 -3.68 21.31
C ASN A 50 -8.02 -4.31 21.17
N PRO A 51 -7.25 -4.44 22.27
CA PRO A 51 -5.90 -5.05 22.20
C PRO A 51 -5.86 -6.46 21.63
N VAL A 52 -6.93 -7.24 21.78
CA VAL A 52 -7.03 -8.59 21.22
C VAL A 52 -7.13 -8.58 19.68
N ASP A 53 -7.65 -7.52 19.08
CA ASP A 53 -7.92 -7.43 17.65
C ASP A 53 -6.77 -6.82 16.86
N HIS A 54 -6.01 -5.93 17.49
CA HIS A 54 -4.92 -5.22 16.83
C HIS A 54 -3.85 -4.76 17.83
N PRO A 55 -2.55 -4.79 17.48
CA PRO A 55 -1.47 -4.25 18.33
C PRO A 55 -1.63 -2.77 18.71
N HIS A 56 -2.36 -1.98 17.90
CA HIS A 56 -2.68 -0.58 18.20
C HIS A 56 -3.90 -0.41 19.10
N GLY A 57 -4.59 -1.48 19.42
CA GLY A 57 -5.82 -1.44 20.21
C GLY A 57 -5.58 -1.08 21.66
N GLY A 58 -6.66 -0.64 22.31
CA GLY A 58 -6.66 -0.26 23.72
C GLY A 58 -6.15 1.15 23.98
N GLY A 59 -6.04 1.51 25.23
CA GLY A 59 -5.64 2.84 25.70
C GLY A 59 -6.81 3.75 25.97
N GLU A 60 -6.51 4.88 26.58
CA GLU A 60 -7.44 5.91 26.96
C GLU A 60 -7.22 7.16 26.13
N GLY A 61 -8.28 7.72 25.57
CA GLY A 61 -8.19 8.90 24.67
C GLY A 61 -7.51 8.57 23.33
N ARG A 62 -6.68 9.49 22.84
CA ARG A 62 -5.97 9.36 21.54
C ARG A 62 -4.58 8.72 21.68
N ASN A 63 -4.48 7.63 22.40
CA ASN A 63 -3.20 6.97 22.63
C ASN A 63 -2.74 6.16 21.41
N PHE A 64 -1.62 6.59 20.83
CA PHE A 64 -0.94 5.78 19.84
C PHE A 64 0.46 5.30 20.29
N GLY A 65 1.21 6.01 21.06
CA GLY A 65 2.47 5.71 21.77
C GLY A 65 3.36 4.54 21.32
N LYS A 66 3.10 3.94 20.16
CA LYS A 66 3.75 2.72 19.65
C LYS A 66 4.22 2.93 18.21
N HIS A 67 5.22 2.15 17.79
CA HIS A 67 5.58 2.10 16.38
C HIS A 67 4.42 1.53 15.55
N PRO A 68 4.10 2.13 14.38
CA PRO A 68 3.03 1.65 13.52
C PRO A 68 3.34 0.26 12.98
N VAL A 69 2.44 -0.67 13.22
CA VAL A 69 2.54 -2.07 12.82
C VAL A 69 1.27 -2.54 12.11
N SER A 70 1.37 -3.62 11.36
CA SER A 70 0.22 -4.29 10.77
C SER A 70 -0.53 -5.12 11.84
N PRO A 71 -1.74 -5.66 11.54
CA PRO A 71 -2.44 -6.56 12.45
C PRO A 71 -1.61 -7.77 12.88
N TRP A 72 -0.63 -8.18 12.08
CA TRP A 72 0.29 -9.30 12.35
C TRP A 72 1.58 -8.88 13.05
N GLY A 73 1.70 -7.62 13.47
CA GLY A 73 2.86 -7.12 14.19
C GLY A 73 4.03 -6.69 13.30
N LEU A 74 3.88 -6.69 11.99
CA LEU A 74 4.92 -6.25 11.07
C LEU A 74 5.01 -4.73 11.01
N GLN A 75 6.21 -4.20 11.13
CA GLN A 75 6.49 -2.77 11.04
C GLN A 75 6.04 -2.22 9.67
N THR A 76 5.20 -1.18 9.66
CA THR A 76 4.64 -0.62 8.42
C THR A 76 5.48 0.50 7.80
N LYS A 77 6.33 1.15 8.60
CA LYS A 77 7.23 2.20 8.12
C LYS A 77 8.67 1.70 8.01
N GLY A 78 9.24 1.80 6.82
CA GLY A 78 10.64 1.54 6.55
C GLY A 78 11.06 0.07 6.41
N LYS A 79 10.23 -0.89 6.74
CA LYS A 79 10.54 -2.31 6.54
C LYS A 79 10.38 -2.70 5.08
N LYS A 80 11.42 -3.28 4.50
CA LYS A 80 11.36 -3.87 3.17
C LYS A 80 10.67 -5.23 3.27
N THR A 81 9.51 -5.37 2.63
CA THR A 81 8.68 -6.59 2.70
C THR A 81 8.78 -7.49 1.48
N ARG A 82 9.47 -7.06 0.42
CA ARG A 82 9.65 -7.86 -0.78
C ARG A 82 10.45 -9.13 -0.47
N SER A 83 9.87 -10.29 -0.74
CA SER A 83 10.50 -11.60 -0.57
C SER A 83 10.55 -12.44 -1.86
N ASN A 84 10.09 -11.90 -2.98
CA ASN A 84 10.06 -12.61 -4.26
C ASN A 84 11.46 -12.69 -4.89
N LYS A 85 12.17 -13.77 -4.62
CA LYS A 85 13.51 -14.04 -5.16
C LYS A 85 13.51 -14.33 -6.66
N ARG A 86 12.42 -14.90 -7.19
CA ARG A 86 12.31 -15.29 -8.60
C ARG A 86 12.52 -14.12 -9.55
N THR A 87 12.03 -12.96 -9.21
CA THR A 87 12.07 -11.75 -10.04
C THR A 87 13.17 -10.77 -9.64
N ASP A 88 14.04 -11.12 -8.68
CA ASP A 88 15.17 -10.25 -8.29
C ASP A 88 16.17 -10.05 -9.43
N LYS A 89 16.32 -11.03 -10.32
CA LYS A 89 17.17 -10.96 -11.51
C LYS A 89 16.80 -9.84 -12.48
N PHE A 90 15.54 -9.39 -12.47
CA PHE A 90 15.05 -8.31 -13.32
C PHE A 90 15.29 -6.91 -12.73
N ILE A 91 15.73 -6.81 -11.49
CA ILE A 91 16.00 -5.55 -10.82
C ILE A 91 17.48 -5.21 -11.01
N VAL A 92 17.79 -4.23 -11.86
CA VAL A 92 19.17 -3.77 -12.07
C VAL A 92 19.58 -2.85 -10.94
N ARG A 93 18.74 -1.88 -10.63
CA ARG A 93 18.98 -0.90 -9.57
C ARG A 93 17.72 -0.71 -8.74
N ARG A 94 17.84 -0.87 -7.45
CA ARG A 94 16.76 -0.55 -6.51
C ARG A 94 16.76 0.94 -6.17
N ARG A 95 15.59 1.41 -5.78
CA ARG A 95 15.42 2.74 -5.21
C ARG A 95 16.36 2.90 -4.01
N SER A 96 17.29 3.85 -4.09
CA SER A 96 18.18 4.17 -2.98
C SER A 96 17.40 4.85 -1.85
N LYS A 97 17.77 4.55 -0.61
CA LYS A 97 17.36 5.41 0.51
C LYS A 97 18.08 6.75 0.34
N LYS A 98 17.32 7.84 0.35
CA LYS A 98 17.87 9.14 0.73
C LYS A 98 18.13 9.15 2.21
#